data_a115352b7375f5c3f277951abbdaca95
#
_entry.id   a115352b7375f5c3f277951abbdaca95
#
_cell.length_a   1.000
_cell.length_b   1.000
_cell.length_c   1.000
_cell.angle_alpha   90.00
_cell.angle_beta   90.00
_cell.angle_gamma   90.00
#
_symmetry.space_group_name_H-M   'P 1'
#
loop_
_entity.id
_entity.type
_entity.pdbx_description
1 polymer ?
#
loop_
_entity_poly.entity_id
_entity_poly.type
_entity_poly.pdbx_seq_one_letter_code
_entity_poly.pdbx_strand_id
1 'polypeptide(L)'
;YTQPRFAAAPRPGDADSAPVVIVGAGPVGLCAAIDCALHGLPVVVVDEDDTVSVGSRGVCYAKRTLEILDRLGVGEAVCAMGVSWNVGRTFFGDDEVYRFDLV
;
A
#
# COMPACT_ATOMS: atom_id res chain seq x y z
N TYR A 1 -15.52 -10.23 2.69
CA TYR A 1 -15.00 -8.85 2.70
C TYR A 1 -16.06 -7.91 2.13
N THR A 2 -16.48 -6.94 2.93
CA THR A 2 -17.42 -5.90 2.48
C THR A 2 -16.61 -4.74 1.93
N GLN A 3 -16.82 -4.41 0.67
CA GLN A 3 -16.14 -3.26 0.05
C GLN A 3 -16.54 -1.96 0.75
N PRO A 4 -15.55 -1.11 1.15
CA PRO A 4 -15.88 0.19 1.72
C PRO A 4 -16.56 1.07 0.66
N ARG A 5 -17.54 1.87 1.10
CA ARG A 5 -18.12 2.92 0.27
C ARG A 5 -17.34 4.20 0.48
N PHE A 6 -16.93 4.81 -0.58
CA PHE A 6 -16.23 6.09 -0.57
C PHE A 6 -17.22 7.25 -0.73
N ALA A 7 -16.94 8.32 -0.01
CA ALA A 7 -17.73 9.56 -0.19
C ALA A 7 -17.37 10.23 -1.52
N ALA A 8 -18.33 10.93 -2.10
CA ALA A 8 -18.04 11.76 -3.26
C ALA A 8 -16.99 12.83 -2.90
N ALA A 9 -16.11 13.14 -3.85
CA ALA A 9 -15.11 14.18 -3.66
C ALA A 9 -15.80 15.54 -3.36
N PRO A 10 -15.20 16.35 -2.46
CA PRO A 10 -15.69 17.70 -2.21
C PRO A 10 -15.75 18.51 -3.50
N ARG A 11 -16.80 19.30 -3.68
CA ARG A 11 -16.94 20.16 -4.85
C ARG A 11 -16.10 21.43 -4.67
N PRO A 12 -15.63 22.05 -5.77
CA PRO A 12 -15.00 23.36 -5.69
C PRO A 12 -15.95 24.36 -5.01
N GLY A 13 -15.47 25.02 -3.94
CA GLY A 13 -16.25 25.96 -3.15
C GLY A 13 -16.80 25.41 -1.84
N ASP A 14 -16.72 24.11 -1.56
CA ASP A 14 -16.95 23.56 -0.22
C ASP A 14 -15.88 24.08 0.73
N ALA A 15 -16.28 24.45 1.96
CA ALA A 15 -15.47 25.21 2.92
C ALA A 15 -14.24 24.47 3.50
N ASP A 16 -14.02 23.24 3.11
CA ASP A 16 -12.97 22.39 3.64
C ASP A 16 -11.75 22.37 2.72
N SER A 17 -10.84 23.34 2.92
CA SER A 17 -9.51 23.26 2.35
C SER A 17 -8.64 22.35 3.19
N ALA A 18 -8.15 21.28 2.62
CA ALA A 18 -7.13 20.45 3.26
C ALA A 18 -5.73 20.96 2.86
N PRO A 19 -4.76 21.05 3.80
CA PRO A 19 -3.38 21.46 3.47
C PRO A 19 -2.67 20.41 2.59
N VAL A 20 -3.12 19.15 2.61
CA VAL A 20 -2.57 18.06 1.80
C VAL A 20 -3.67 17.41 0.99
N VAL A 21 -3.47 17.33 -0.31
CA VAL A 21 -4.33 16.60 -1.24
C VAL A 21 -3.51 15.50 -1.89
N ILE A 22 -3.99 14.26 -1.80
CA ILE A 22 -3.35 13.09 -2.39
C ILE A 22 -4.22 12.60 -3.52
N VAL A 23 -3.64 12.47 -4.69
CA VAL A 23 -4.30 11.93 -5.88
C VAL A 23 -3.89 10.48 -6.05
N GLY A 24 -4.86 9.59 -5.93
CA GLY A 24 -4.70 8.14 -5.98
C GLY A 24 -4.78 7.48 -4.60
N ALA A 25 -5.76 6.60 -4.41
CA ALA A 25 -5.97 5.81 -3.20
C ALA A 25 -5.35 4.40 -3.29
N GLY A 26 -4.25 4.27 -4.03
CA GLY A 26 -3.43 3.07 -4.05
C GLY A 26 -2.57 2.94 -2.79
N PRO A 27 -1.74 1.89 -2.69
CA PRO A 27 -0.91 1.64 -1.50
C PRO A 27 -0.04 2.83 -1.10
N VAL A 28 0.57 3.51 -2.05
CA VAL A 28 1.43 4.68 -1.79
C VAL A 28 0.62 5.86 -1.28
N GLY A 29 -0.50 6.19 -1.94
CA GLY A 29 -1.36 7.29 -1.54
C GLY A 29 -1.99 7.07 -0.17
N LEU A 30 -2.44 5.86 0.12
CA LEU A 30 -2.99 5.50 1.43
C LEU A 30 -1.93 5.55 2.54
N CYS A 31 -0.71 5.08 2.29
CA CYS A 31 0.40 5.21 3.24
C CYS A 31 0.71 6.68 3.56
N ALA A 32 0.77 7.52 2.53
CA ALA A 32 0.99 8.96 2.70
C ALA A 32 -0.15 9.62 3.50
N ALA A 33 -1.40 9.25 3.22
CA ALA A 33 -2.56 9.76 3.95
C ALA A 33 -2.55 9.39 5.43
N ILE A 34 -2.25 8.13 5.74
CA ILE A 34 -2.14 7.64 7.11
C ILE A 34 -1.00 8.37 7.85
N ASP A 35 0.16 8.53 7.21
CA ASP A 35 1.29 9.23 7.80
C ASP A 35 0.96 10.70 8.08
N CYS A 36 0.32 11.39 7.17
CA CYS A 36 -0.19 12.75 7.40
C CYS A 36 -1.16 12.80 8.59
N ALA A 37 -2.11 11.89 8.64
CA ALA A 37 -3.09 11.82 9.73
C ALA A 37 -2.44 11.55 11.09
N LEU A 38 -1.44 10.67 11.15
CA LEU A 38 -0.67 10.40 12.38
C LEU A 38 0.10 11.63 12.87
N HIS A 39 0.46 12.55 11.97
CA HIS A 39 1.09 13.83 12.30
C HIS A 39 0.08 14.97 12.51
N GLY A 40 -1.20 14.67 12.55
CA GLY A 40 -2.26 15.67 12.77
C GLY A 40 -2.49 16.60 11.59
N LEU A 41 -2.02 16.27 10.40
CA LEU A 41 -2.24 17.05 9.19
C LEU A 41 -3.56 16.68 8.53
N PRO A 42 -4.45 17.65 8.27
CA PRO A 42 -5.65 17.39 7.47
C PRO A 42 -5.27 16.96 6.06
N VAL A 43 -5.84 15.87 5.61
CA VAL A 43 -5.55 15.29 4.29
C VAL A 43 -6.83 14.87 3.60
N VAL A 44 -6.88 15.09 2.29
CA VAL A 44 -7.93 14.59 1.41
C VAL A 44 -7.30 13.68 0.37
N VAL A 45 -7.86 12.50 0.21
CA VAL A 45 -7.47 11.55 -0.84
C VAL A 45 -8.56 11.53 -1.88
N VAL A 46 -8.19 11.71 -3.13
CA VAL A 46 -9.08 11.63 -4.29
C VAL A 46 -8.62 10.51 -5.20
N ASP A 47 -9.57 9.76 -5.74
CA ASP A 47 -9.32 8.67 -6.68
C ASP A 47 -10.36 8.67 -7.78
N GLU A 48 -10.01 8.14 -8.94
CA GLU A 48 -10.95 7.99 -10.06
C GLU A 48 -11.87 6.77 -9.88
N ASP A 49 -11.44 5.81 -9.07
CA ASP A 49 -12.18 4.60 -8.76
C ASP A 49 -12.90 4.71 -7.40
N ASP A 50 -14.12 4.18 -7.33
CA ASP A 50 -14.91 4.08 -6.09
C ASP A 50 -14.82 2.69 -5.45
N THR A 51 -13.96 1.83 -5.95
CA THR A 51 -13.79 0.44 -5.51
C THR A 51 -12.33 0.08 -5.32
N VAL A 52 -12.08 -0.94 -4.50
CA VAL A 52 -10.75 -1.52 -4.37
C VAL A 52 -10.37 -2.27 -5.64
N SER A 53 -9.17 -2.02 -6.16
CA SER A 53 -8.65 -2.69 -7.35
C SER A 53 -8.71 -4.22 -7.21
N VAL A 54 -9.11 -4.87 -8.29
CA VAL A 54 -9.15 -6.33 -8.38
C VAL A 54 -7.88 -6.83 -9.07
N GLY A 55 -7.31 -7.89 -8.55
CA GLY A 55 -6.11 -8.55 -9.08
C GLY A 55 -4.83 -8.17 -8.32
N SER A 56 -3.83 -9.01 -8.46
CA SER A 56 -2.51 -8.82 -7.85
C SER A 56 -1.58 -8.06 -8.78
N ARG A 57 -0.98 -6.99 -8.29
CA ARG A 57 -0.04 -6.15 -9.05
C ARG A 57 1.35 -6.05 -8.42
N GLY A 58 1.48 -6.41 -7.17
CA GLY A 58 2.75 -6.46 -6.46
C GLY A 58 2.82 -7.75 -5.67
N VAL A 59 3.79 -8.59 -5.98
CA VAL A 59 3.90 -9.93 -5.39
C VAL A 59 4.87 -9.97 -4.21
N CYS A 60 5.93 -9.16 -4.27
CA CYS A 60 6.98 -9.17 -3.27
C CYS A 60 7.05 -7.83 -2.55
N TYR A 61 7.14 -7.89 -1.23
CA TYR A 61 7.36 -6.74 -0.36
C TYR A 61 8.74 -6.85 0.28
N ALA A 62 9.57 -5.83 0.04
CA ALA A 62 10.89 -5.76 0.66
C ALA A 62 10.78 -5.38 2.14
N LYS A 63 11.81 -5.70 2.91
CA LYS A 63 11.91 -5.37 4.34
C LYS A 63 11.57 -3.91 4.63
N ARG A 64 12.11 -2.96 3.85
CA ARG A 64 11.84 -1.53 4.05
C ARG A 64 10.37 -1.16 3.89
N THR A 65 9.68 -1.77 2.94
CA THR A 65 8.24 -1.57 2.77
C THR A 65 7.47 -2.06 3.99
N LEU A 66 7.80 -3.23 4.50
CA LEU A 66 7.17 -3.79 5.71
C LEU A 66 7.45 -2.94 6.95
N GLU A 67 8.65 -2.40 7.12
CA GLU A 67 8.98 -1.46 8.19
C GLU A 67 8.14 -0.17 8.13
N ILE A 68 7.89 0.35 6.93
CA ILE A 68 7.02 1.52 6.74
C ILE A 68 5.57 1.17 7.12
N LEU A 69 5.07 0.04 6.65
CA LEU A 69 3.72 -0.43 6.98
C LEU A 69 3.54 -0.69 8.49
N ASP A 70 4.58 -1.21 9.14
CA ASP A 70 4.58 -1.42 10.58
C ASP A 70 4.51 -0.11 11.35
N ARG A 71 5.28 0.89 10.95
CA ARG A 71 5.21 2.25 11.49
C ARG A 71 3.81 2.87 11.36
N LEU A 72 3.11 2.56 10.28
CA LEU A 72 1.73 3.02 10.04
C LEU A 72 0.67 2.17 10.76
N GLY A 73 1.07 1.12 11.47
CA GLY A 73 0.20 0.27 12.28
C GLY A 73 -0.48 -0.88 11.51
N VAL A 74 -0.06 -1.18 10.28
CA VAL A 74 -0.66 -2.24 9.45
C VAL A 74 0.33 -3.35 9.09
N GLY A 75 1.58 -3.27 9.54
CA GLY A 75 2.64 -4.22 9.19
C GLY A 75 2.33 -5.65 9.60
N GLU A 76 1.87 -5.87 10.82
CA GLU A 76 1.52 -7.20 11.32
C GLU A 76 0.41 -7.85 10.49
N ALA A 77 -0.65 -7.11 10.17
CA ALA A 77 -1.76 -7.59 9.36
C ALA A 77 -1.31 -7.97 7.94
N VAL A 78 -0.43 -7.19 7.34
CA VAL A 78 0.13 -7.48 6.01
C VAL A 78 1.02 -8.73 6.05
N CYS A 79 1.89 -8.85 7.05
CA CYS A 79 2.74 -10.03 7.22
C CYS A 79 1.94 -11.31 7.46
N ALA A 80 0.85 -11.23 8.21
CA ALA A 80 -0.02 -12.37 8.49
C ALA A 80 -0.75 -12.90 7.26
N MET A 81 -0.98 -12.06 6.25
CA MET A 81 -1.59 -12.44 4.98
C MET A 81 -0.58 -12.98 3.96
N GLY A 82 0.70 -12.78 4.18
CA GLY A 82 1.77 -13.12 3.27
C GLY A 82 2.47 -14.44 3.60
N VAL A 83 3.36 -14.83 2.71
CA VAL A 83 4.28 -15.95 2.90
C VAL A 83 5.70 -15.39 2.89
N SER A 84 6.45 -15.65 3.96
CA SER A 84 7.86 -15.27 4.05
C SER A 84 8.74 -16.26 3.31
N TRP A 85 9.74 -15.74 2.60
CA TRP A 85 10.75 -16.54 1.95
C TRP A 85 12.10 -15.81 2.01
N ASN A 86 13.18 -16.55 1.97
CA ASN A 86 14.55 -16.02 2.02
C ASN A 86 15.46 -16.58 0.95
N VAL A 87 15.08 -17.66 0.29
CA VAL A 87 15.89 -18.29 -0.76
C VAL A 87 15.23 -18.08 -2.11
N GLY A 88 15.96 -17.44 -3.02
CA GLY A 88 15.58 -17.33 -4.42
C GLY A 88 16.41 -18.28 -5.29
N ARG A 89 15.76 -18.94 -6.22
CA ARG A 89 16.38 -19.87 -7.17
C ARG A 89 15.93 -19.51 -8.59
N THR A 90 16.88 -19.52 -9.49
CA THR A 90 16.61 -19.31 -10.92
C THR A 90 17.01 -20.55 -11.68
N PHE A 91 16.13 -21.03 -12.54
CA PHE A 91 16.34 -22.20 -13.36
C PHE A 91 16.34 -21.84 -14.85
N PHE A 92 17.16 -22.53 -15.61
CA PHE A 92 17.08 -22.58 -17.07
C PHE A 92 16.76 -24.04 -17.45
N GLY A 93 15.51 -24.29 -17.86
CA GLY A 93 15.01 -25.66 -17.95
C GLY A 93 15.02 -26.32 -16.56
N ASP A 94 15.69 -27.45 -16.43
CA ASP A 94 15.84 -28.19 -15.17
C ASP A 94 17.13 -27.84 -14.39
N ASP A 95 17.97 -26.95 -14.95
CA ASP A 95 19.25 -26.58 -14.37
C ASP A 95 19.12 -25.32 -13.50
N GLU A 96 19.50 -25.41 -12.21
CA GLU A 96 19.62 -24.24 -11.33
C GLU A 96 20.86 -23.43 -11.74
N VAL A 97 20.63 -22.23 -12.28
CA VAL A 97 21.69 -21.35 -12.79
C VAL A 97 22.09 -20.25 -11.80
N TYR A 98 21.21 -19.94 -10.85
CA TYR A 98 21.48 -18.92 -9.83
C TYR A 98 20.67 -19.19 -8.56
N ARG A 99 21.31 -18.91 -7.43
CA ARG A 99 20.69 -19.00 -6.10
C ARG A 99 21.18 -17.86 -5.24
N PHE A 100 20.28 -17.28 -4.43
CA PHE A 100 20.63 -16.34 -3.39
C PHE A 100 19.88 -16.63 -2.11
N ASP A 101 20.47 -16.24 -0.99
CA ASP A 101 19.86 -16.28 0.33
C ASP A 101 19.86 -14.87 0.90
N LEU A 102 18.73 -14.43 1.46
CA LEU A 102 18.54 -13.11 2.04
C LEU A 102 18.87 -13.03 3.54
N VAL A 103 19.29 -14.13 4.13
CA VAL A 103 19.69 -14.19 5.56
C VAL A 103 21.16 -13.83 5.73
#